data_69f712ea1c03903da6944cf54f802983
#
_entry.id   69f712ea1c03903da6944cf54f802983
#
_cell.length_a   1.000
_cell.length_b   1.000
_cell.length_c   1.000
_cell.angle_alpha   90.00
_cell.angle_beta   90.00
_cell.angle_gamma   90.00
#
_symmetry.space_group_name_H-M   'P 1'
#
loop_
_entity.id
_entity.type
_entity.pdbx_description
1 polymer ?
#
loop_
_entity_poly.entity_id
_entity_poly.type
_entity_poly.pdbx_seq_one_letter_code
_entity_poly.pdbx_strand_id
1 'polypeptide(L)'
;MMGEKISVIVPVYNVEAYLEKCVESILKQTYTNLEILLVNDGSTDSSGELCDQLAQRDQRIRVIHKENGGLSDARNRGIEEASSDLIGFIDSDDYIDEDMYETLYRQMLESNADLSMCGHYDVYHQIPEKQVAAIQTWELTPQEAIKMVMEAKILSVTAVNKLYKKELFEHLRFEIGKIAEDAFIMIALIHHCRKVVATNEKKYYYVHRENSITTQKFSLKFLNVIEAYEQNATIIRENYPELADVATMRLNWAYFYVLDRLLVDADFKDKVLEDRLIAYLKKNTKNILLDSRFTRARKVSFLALCLSRKLYTKILLAQTKR
;
A
#
# COMPACT_ATOMS: atom_id res chain seq x y z
N MET A 1 -13.42 30.20 3.03
CA MET A 1 -13.63 29.41 4.28
C MET A 1 -12.45 28.46 4.40
N MET A 2 -11.84 28.34 5.60
CA MET A 2 -10.86 27.28 5.81
C MET A 2 -11.58 25.94 5.65
N GLY A 3 -11.03 25.02 4.84
CA GLY A 3 -11.56 23.67 4.73
C GLY A 3 -11.45 22.88 6.05
N GLU A 4 -12.00 21.67 6.11
CA GLU A 4 -11.92 20.80 7.30
C GLU A 4 -10.48 20.45 7.64
N LYS A 5 -10.16 20.26 8.93
CA LYS A 5 -8.81 19.84 9.32
C LYS A 5 -8.52 18.42 8.81
N ILE A 6 -7.30 18.17 8.39
CA ILE A 6 -6.80 16.83 8.02
C ILE A 6 -5.71 16.43 9.01
N SER A 7 -5.83 15.26 9.65
CA SER A 7 -4.76 14.64 10.43
C SER A 7 -3.89 13.76 9.54
N VAL A 8 -2.65 14.16 9.34
CA VAL A 8 -1.64 13.43 8.56
C VAL A 8 -0.82 12.58 9.53
N ILE A 9 -0.96 11.27 9.44
CA ILE A 9 -0.29 10.29 10.30
C ILE A 9 1.00 9.82 9.61
N VAL A 10 2.12 10.00 10.29
CA VAL A 10 3.46 9.62 9.81
C VAL A 10 4.08 8.64 10.82
N PRO A 11 4.04 7.33 10.56
CA PRO A 11 4.76 6.34 11.36
C PRO A 11 6.26 6.52 11.18
N VAL A 12 7.01 6.55 12.30
CA VAL A 12 8.47 6.80 12.29
C VAL A 12 9.18 5.65 13.00
N TYR A 13 10.10 4.97 12.29
CA TYR A 13 10.99 3.98 12.88
C TYR A 13 12.30 3.86 12.11
N ASN A 14 13.40 4.31 12.70
CA ASN A 14 14.77 4.23 12.15
C ASN A 14 14.87 4.79 10.72
N VAL A 15 14.50 6.05 10.54
CA VAL A 15 14.43 6.77 9.24
C VAL A 15 15.07 8.15 9.30
N GLU A 16 16.07 8.36 10.16
CA GLU A 16 16.73 9.65 10.38
C GLU A 16 17.19 10.34 9.08
N ALA A 17 17.59 9.56 8.07
CA ALA A 17 18.06 10.08 6.79
C ALA A 17 16.94 10.60 5.87
N TYR A 18 15.67 10.28 6.15
CA TYR A 18 14.53 10.56 5.24
C TYR A 18 13.48 11.48 5.88
N LEU A 19 13.32 11.40 7.20
CA LEU A 19 12.22 12.02 7.95
C LEU A 19 12.09 13.52 7.70
N GLU A 20 13.18 14.27 7.66
CA GLU A 20 13.14 15.73 7.45
C GLU A 20 12.54 16.06 6.08
N LYS A 21 12.95 15.37 5.02
CA LYS A 21 12.39 15.56 3.66
C LYS A 21 10.90 15.23 3.61
N CYS A 22 10.49 14.14 4.27
CA CYS A 22 9.10 13.74 4.38
C CYS A 22 8.27 14.86 5.01
N VAL A 23 8.63 15.27 6.22
CA VAL A 23 7.90 16.29 6.99
C VAL A 23 7.89 17.64 6.27
N GLU A 24 9.01 18.06 5.67
CA GLU A 24 9.05 19.30 4.88
C GLU A 24 8.06 19.29 3.70
N SER A 25 7.85 18.13 3.04
CA SER A 25 6.88 18.03 1.95
C SER A 25 5.44 18.20 2.44
N ILE A 26 5.16 17.78 3.68
CA ILE A 26 3.85 17.97 4.33
C ILE A 26 3.69 19.43 4.76
N LEU A 27 4.72 20.05 5.31
CA LEU A 27 4.69 21.45 5.74
C LEU A 27 4.47 22.44 4.58
N LYS A 28 4.96 22.09 3.39
CA LYS A 28 4.84 22.86 2.13
C LYS A 28 3.50 22.67 1.42
N GLN A 29 2.56 21.88 1.96
CA GLN A 29 1.26 21.69 1.35
C GLN A 29 0.50 23.01 1.18
N THR A 30 -0.12 23.20 0.00
CA THR A 30 -1.03 24.31 -0.28
C THR A 30 -2.26 24.27 0.61
N TYR A 31 -2.71 23.07 0.99
CA TYR A 31 -3.73 22.87 2.01
C TYR A 31 -3.11 23.02 3.41
N THR A 32 -3.36 24.15 4.06
CA THR A 32 -2.65 24.54 5.30
C THR A 32 -3.33 24.06 6.60
N ASN A 33 -4.63 23.68 6.58
CA ASN A 33 -5.34 23.24 7.79
C ASN A 33 -5.01 21.75 8.10
N LEU A 34 -3.77 21.51 8.48
CA LEU A 34 -3.22 20.19 8.79
C LEU A 34 -2.88 20.06 10.28
N GLU A 35 -3.08 18.86 10.81
CA GLU A 35 -2.43 18.32 12.00
C GLU A 35 -1.47 17.23 11.54
N ILE A 36 -0.22 17.26 11.96
CA ILE A 36 0.80 16.28 11.57
C ILE A 36 1.19 15.46 12.79
N LEU A 37 0.89 14.17 12.76
CA LEU A 37 1.15 13.25 13.86
C LEU A 37 2.36 12.39 13.54
N LEU A 38 3.53 12.73 14.10
CA LEU A 38 4.73 11.92 14.02
C LEU A 38 4.66 10.83 15.11
N VAL A 39 4.40 9.60 14.71
CA VAL A 39 4.29 8.48 15.66
C VAL A 39 5.61 7.72 15.67
N ASN A 40 6.49 8.09 16.61
CA ASN A 40 7.77 7.41 16.82
C ASN A 40 7.57 6.07 17.51
N ASP A 41 7.71 5.01 16.74
CA ASP A 41 7.53 3.60 17.15
C ASP A 41 8.80 3.02 17.80
N GLY A 42 9.37 3.75 18.77
CA GLY A 42 10.53 3.29 19.52
C GLY A 42 11.81 3.24 18.67
N SER A 43 12.08 4.27 17.85
CA SER A 43 13.32 4.36 17.08
C SER A 43 14.56 4.30 17.96
N THR A 44 15.60 3.64 17.47
CA THR A 44 16.90 3.47 18.13
C THR A 44 18.01 4.32 17.50
N ASP A 45 17.73 4.98 16.40
CA ASP A 45 18.54 6.01 15.75
C ASP A 45 18.09 7.42 16.19
N SER A 46 18.56 8.47 15.55
CA SER A 46 18.21 9.86 15.86
C SER A 46 16.81 10.28 15.42
N SER A 47 15.99 9.37 14.86
CA SER A 47 14.64 9.71 14.36
C SER A 47 13.73 10.28 15.45
N GLY A 48 13.81 9.75 16.70
CA GLY A 48 13.01 10.24 17.82
C GLY A 48 13.35 11.68 18.19
N GLU A 49 14.64 12.01 18.31
CA GLU A 49 15.11 13.37 18.58
C GLU A 49 14.75 14.33 17.44
N LEU A 50 14.84 13.86 16.19
CA LEU A 50 14.48 14.66 15.03
C LEU A 50 12.97 14.97 15.02
N CYS A 51 12.10 14.05 15.43
CA CYS A 51 10.67 14.32 15.61
C CYS A 51 10.45 15.51 16.56
N ASP A 52 11.12 15.52 17.72
CA ASP A 52 11.00 16.61 18.72
C ASP A 52 11.51 17.94 18.19
N GLN A 53 12.62 17.93 17.44
CA GLN A 53 13.16 19.13 16.78
C GLN A 53 12.19 19.69 15.72
N LEU A 54 11.55 18.82 14.92
CA LEU A 54 10.58 19.24 13.92
C LEU A 54 9.33 19.83 14.57
N ALA A 55 8.85 19.25 15.67
CA ALA A 55 7.70 19.78 16.43
C ALA A 55 7.97 21.17 17.03
N GLN A 56 9.23 21.50 17.36
CA GLN A 56 9.59 22.85 17.79
C GLN A 56 9.58 23.88 16.66
N ARG A 57 9.72 23.45 15.40
CA ARG A 57 9.74 24.34 14.23
C ARG A 57 8.34 24.73 13.72
N ASP A 58 7.32 23.84 13.91
CA ASP A 58 5.97 24.11 13.41
C ASP A 58 4.91 23.55 14.39
N GLN A 59 3.99 24.40 14.83
CA GLN A 59 2.93 24.07 15.80
C GLN A 59 1.89 23.07 15.28
N ARG A 60 1.85 22.79 13.97
CA ARG A 60 0.98 21.77 13.40
C ARG A 60 1.47 20.35 13.68
N ILE A 61 2.74 20.20 14.09
CA ILE A 61 3.36 18.90 14.39
C ILE A 61 3.13 18.53 15.84
N ARG A 62 2.66 17.31 16.06
CA ARG A 62 2.56 16.67 17.36
C ARG A 62 3.29 15.32 17.32
N VAL A 63 4.15 15.09 18.30
CA VAL A 63 4.93 13.84 18.40
C VAL A 63 4.27 12.90 19.41
N ILE A 64 4.25 11.62 19.07
CA ILE A 64 3.78 10.54 19.92
C ILE A 64 4.90 9.51 19.99
N HIS A 65 5.59 9.44 21.16
CA HIS A 65 6.57 8.39 21.41
C HIS A 65 5.89 7.17 22.01
N LYS A 66 6.23 5.99 21.53
CA LYS A 66 5.73 4.72 22.06
C LYS A 66 6.78 3.62 21.96
N GLU A 67 6.60 2.54 22.69
CA GLU A 67 7.39 1.32 22.50
C GLU A 67 7.14 0.72 21.13
N ASN A 68 8.17 0.06 20.56
CA ASN A 68 8.07 -0.52 19.23
C ASN A 68 6.99 -1.62 19.18
N GLY A 69 5.98 -1.39 18.36
CA GLY A 69 4.88 -2.33 18.07
C GLY A 69 4.73 -2.63 16.56
N GLY A 70 5.54 -1.98 15.72
CA GLY A 70 5.52 -2.11 14.27
C GLY A 70 4.58 -1.14 13.56
N LEU A 71 4.67 -1.10 12.24
CA LEU A 71 4.01 -0.13 11.37
C LEU A 71 2.48 -0.05 11.60
N SER A 72 1.82 -1.22 11.68
CA SER A 72 0.37 -1.30 11.94
C SER A 72 0.00 -0.63 13.28
N ASP A 73 0.77 -0.89 14.32
CA ASP A 73 0.52 -0.35 15.65
C ASP A 73 0.74 1.17 15.69
N ALA A 74 1.79 1.66 15.03
CA ALA A 74 2.03 3.09 14.88
C ALA A 74 0.91 3.81 14.11
N ARG A 75 0.42 3.24 13.01
CA ARG A 75 -0.73 3.78 12.28
C ARG A 75 -2.01 3.78 13.13
N ASN A 76 -2.29 2.67 13.83
CA ASN A 76 -3.44 2.58 14.73
C ASN A 76 -3.39 3.63 15.84
N ARG A 77 -2.22 3.82 16.44
CA ARG A 77 -2.02 4.86 17.44
C ARG A 77 -2.27 6.26 16.87
N GLY A 78 -1.80 6.52 15.65
CA GLY A 78 -2.08 7.77 14.94
C GLY A 78 -3.57 8.00 14.69
N ILE A 79 -4.33 6.96 14.31
CA ILE A 79 -5.79 7.03 14.13
C ILE A 79 -6.49 7.41 15.44
N GLU A 80 -6.08 6.82 16.57
CA GLU A 80 -6.63 7.12 17.89
C GLU A 80 -6.40 8.56 18.31
N GLU A 81 -5.20 9.07 18.06
CA GLU A 81 -4.76 10.41 18.44
C GLU A 81 -5.21 11.51 17.47
N ALA A 82 -5.65 11.16 16.27
CA ALA A 82 -6.12 12.12 15.27
C ALA A 82 -7.32 12.91 15.77
N SER A 83 -7.25 14.26 15.71
CA SER A 83 -8.30 15.15 16.20
C SER A 83 -9.31 15.56 15.14
N SER A 84 -9.08 15.18 13.87
CA SER A 84 -9.95 15.56 12.74
C SER A 84 -10.76 14.38 12.19
N ASP A 85 -11.82 14.70 11.46
CA ASP A 85 -12.67 13.72 10.79
C ASP A 85 -12.08 13.22 9.46
N LEU A 86 -10.95 13.78 9.03
CA LEU A 86 -10.22 13.38 7.84
C LEU A 86 -8.80 12.91 8.19
N ILE A 87 -8.40 11.76 7.66
CA ILE A 87 -7.10 11.14 7.91
C ILE A 87 -6.36 10.88 6.60
N GLY A 88 -5.07 11.21 6.57
CA GLY A 88 -4.11 10.76 5.57
C GLY A 88 -2.94 10.04 6.21
N PHE A 89 -2.31 9.12 5.47
CA PHE A 89 -1.08 8.43 5.89
C PHE A 89 0.06 8.78 4.93
N ILE A 90 1.25 8.96 5.48
CA ILE A 90 2.49 9.12 4.71
C ILE A 90 3.56 8.28 5.39
N ASP A 91 4.24 7.43 4.62
CA ASP A 91 5.39 6.69 5.14
C ASP A 91 6.59 7.64 5.27
N SER A 92 7.32 7.55 6.36
CA SER A 92 8.35 8.54 6.76
C SER A 92 9.60 8.55 5.89
N ASP A 93 9.74 7.60 4.97
CA ASP A 93 10.79 7.54 3.95
C ASP A 93 10.35 8.08 2.57
N ASP A 94 9.07 8.49 2.44
CA ASP A 94 8.45 9.02 1.24
C ASP A 94 8.28 10.54 1.30
N TYR A 95 7.79 11.15 0.22
CA TYR A 95 7.41 12.57 0.17
C TYR A 95 6.27 12.80 -0.84
N ILE A 96 5.64 13.98 -0.78
CA ILE A 96 4.43 14.29 -1.54
C ILE A 96 4.58 15.58 -2.35
N ASP A 97 3.80 15.71 -3.44
CA ASP A 97 3.66 16.97 -4.18
C ASP A 97 2.93 18.00 -3.31
N GLU A 98 3.26 19.27 -3.47
CA GLU A 98 2.80 20.38 -2.62
C GLU A 98 1.27 20.59 -2.58
N ASP A 99 0.54 20.08 -3.57
CA ASP A 99 -0.91 20.21 -3.70
C ASP A 99 -1.67 18.87 -3.53
N MET A 100 -1.02 17.83 -2.99
CA MET A 100 -1.65 16.51 -2.86
C MET A 100 -2.91 16.55 -2.00
N TYR A 101 -2.84 17.11 -0.80
CA TYR A 101 -4.01 17.16 0.10
C TYR A 101 -5.07 18.12 -0.38
N GLU A 102 -4.73 19.22 -1.04
CA GLU A 102 -5.69 20.11 -1.68
C GLU A 102 -6.45 19.38 -2.81
N THR A 103 -5.75 18.62 -3.63
CA THR A 103 -6.36 17.83 -4.72
C THR A 103 -7.29 16.76 -4.16
N LEU A 104 -6.84 15.97 -3.17
CA LEU A 104 -7.63 14.91 -2.56
C LEU A 104 -8.86 15.45 -1.84
N TYR A 105 -8.73 16.54 -1.08
CA TYR A 105 -9.82 17.17 -0.35
C TYR A 105 -10.85 17.76 -1.29
N ARG A 106 -10.42 18.50 -2.30
CA ARG A 106 -11.33 19.09 -3.30
C ARG A 106 -12.16 18.00 -4.00
N GLN A 107 -11.49 16.94 -4.49
CA GLN A 107 -12.18 15.84 -5.14
C GLN A 107 -13.18 15.13 -4.21
N MET A 108 -12.79 14.91 -2.94
CA MET A 108 -13.67 14.31 -1.93
C MET A 108 -14.90 15.18 -1.68
N LEU A 109 -14.73 16.49 -1.56
CA LEU A 109 -15.82 17.45 -1.32
C LEU A 109 -16.76 17.53 -2.52
N GLU A 110 -16.24 17.71 -3.74
CA GLU A 110 -17.01 17.86 -4.98
C GLU A 110 -17.85 16.62 -5.28
N SER A 111 -17.31 15.42 -5.02
CA SER A 111 -17.99 14.14 -5.26
C SER A 111 -18.81 13.63 -4.07
N ASN A 112 -18.70 14.27 -2.89
CA ASN A 112 -19.25 13.77 -1.62
C ASN A 112 -18.79 12.32 -1.33
N ALA A 113 -17.50 12.05 -1.54
CA ALA A 113 -16.90 10.73 -1.34
C ALA A 113 -16.43 10.52 0.10
N ASP A 114 -16.30 9.26 0.50
CA ASP A 114 -15.79 8.87 1.83
C ASP A 114 -14.29 8.56 1.78
N LEU A 115 -13.75 8.33 0.57
CA LEU A 115 -12.35 8.03 0.29
C LEU A 115 -11.94 8.72 -1.02
N SER A 116 -10.82 9.45 -1.00
CA SER A 116 -10.17 10.03 -2.18
C SER A 116 -8.78 9.43 -2.39
N MET A 117 -8.41 9.13 -3.65
CA MET A 117 -7.17 8.42 -4.00
C MET A 117 -6.47 9.10 -5.16
N CYS A 118 -5.13 9.19 -5.13
CA CYS A 118 -4.31 9.65 -6.24
C CYS A 118 -3.24 8.63 -6.65
N GLY A 119 -2.55 8.89 -7.77
CA GLY A 119 -1.45 8.08 -8.24
C GLY A 119 -0.16 8.35 -7.47
N HIS A 120 0.86 7.50 -7.70
CA HIS A 120 2.21 7.67 -7.15
C HIS A 120 3.28 7.55 -8.21
N TYR A 121 4.46 8.07 -7.91
CA TYR A 121 5.70 7.86 -8.64
C TYR A 121 6.57 6.87 -7.87
N ASP A 122 7.20 5.94 -8.58
CA ASP A 122 8.27 5.11 -8.03
C ASP A 122 9.60 5.85 -8.15
N VAL A 123 10.28 6.09 -7.02
CA VAL A 123 11.57 6.78 -6.96
C VAL A 123 12.65 5.78 -6.59
N TYR A 124 13.53 5.45 -7.55
CA TYR A 124 14.68 4.56 -7.32
C TYR A 124 15.95 5.37 -7.03
N HIS A 125 16.60 5.92 -8.06
CA HIS A 125 17.84 6.70 -7.93
C HIS A 125 17.67 8.14 -8.41
N GLN A 126 16.65 8.40 -9.21
CA GLN A 126 16.36 9.71 -9.77
C GLN A 126 14.88 10.03 -9.57
N ILE A 127 14.59 11.32 -9.40
CA ILE A 127 13.21 11.78 -9.35
C ILE A 127 12.61 11.56 -10.75
N PRO A 128 11.50 10.83 -10.87
CA PRO A 128 10.87 10.57 -12.16
C PRO A 128 10.36 11.88 -12.78
N GLU A 129 10.34 11.91 -14.12
CA GLU A 129 9.72 13.03 -14.83
C GLU A 129 8.23 13.13 -14.46
N LYS A 130 7.74 14.37 -14.35
CA LYS A 130 6.32 14.61 -14.05
C LYS A 130 5.44 14.00 -15.14
N GLN A 131 4.28 13.49 -14.71
CA GLN A 131 3.31 12.86 -15.61
C GLN A 131 2.86 13.81 -16.73
N VAL A 132 2.99 13.33 -17.98
CA VAL A 132 2.53 14.04 -19.18
C VAL A 132 1.20 13.48 -19.68
N ALA A 133 0.77 12.30 -19.21
CA ALA A 133 -0.48 11.66 -19.61
C ALA A 133 -1.70 12.48 -19.16
N ALA A 134 -2.79 12.37 -19.91
CA ALA A 134 -4.05 13.02 -19.56
C ALA A 134 -4.53 12.62 -18.17
N ILE A 135 -4.81 13.62 -17.33
CA ILE A 135 -5.37 13.43 -16.00
C ILE A 135 -6.83 13.04 -16.15
N GLN A 136 -7.24 12.00 -15.44
CA GLN A 136 -8.61 11.51 -15.36
C GLN A 136 -8.98 11.36 -13.88
N THR A 137 -10.21 11.71 -13.57
CA THR A 137 -10.83 11.52 -12.26
C THR A 137 -12.10 10.70 -12.42
N TRP A 138 -12.31 9.74 -11.51
CA TRP A 138 -13.45 8.83 -11.52
C TRP A 138 -14.20 8.94 -10.19
N GLU A 139 -15.51 9.12 -10.25
CA GLU A 139 -16.40 8.83 -9.15
C GLU A 139 -16.82 7.37 -9.24
N LEU A 140 -16.57 6.61 -8.20
CA LEU A 140 -16.66 5.15 -8.19
C LEU A 140 -17.62 4.69 -7.09
N THR A 141 -18.42 3.70 -7.40
CA THR A 141 -19.05 2.84 -6.41
C THR A 141 -17.99 2.01 -5.69
N PRO A 142 -18.26 1.48 -4.49
CA PRO A 142 -17.33 0.55 -3.83
C PRO A 142 -16.90 -0.62 -4.72
N GLN A 143 -17.82 -1.19 -5.48
CA GLN A 143 -17.57 -2.29 -6.40
C GLN A 143 -16.55 -1.92 -7.50
N GLU A 144 -16.72 -0.76 -8.13
CA GLU A 144 -15.81 -0.26 -9.17
C GLU A 144 -14.43 0.07 -8.59
N ALA A 145 -14.38 0.66 -7.40
CA ALA A 145 -13.14 0.95 -6.69
C ALA A 145 -12.38 -0.34 -6.31
N ILE A 146 -13.08 -1.33 -5.75
CA ILE A 146 -12.52 -2.67 -5.45
C ILE A 146 -11.92 -3.30 -6.71
N LYS A 147 -12.67 -3.29 -7.83
CA LYS A 147 -12.17 -3.81 -9.09
C LYS A 147 -10.87 -3.12 -9.52
N MET A 148 -10.85 -1.78 -9.50
CA MET A 148 -9.70 -0.98 -9.93
C MET A 148 -8.47 -1.24 -9.05
N VAL A 149 -8.65 -1.28 -7.73
CA VAL A 149 -7.59 -1.56 -6.76
C VAL A 149 -7.06 -3.00 -6.88
N MET A 150 -7.95 -3.98 -7.05
CA MET A 150 -7.56 -5.38 -7.21
C MET A 150 -6.86 -5.66 -8.55
N GLU A 151 -7.20 -4.94 -9.61
CA GLU A 151 -6.45 -5.00 -10.88
C GLU A 151 -5.07 -4.33 -10.78
N ALA A 152 -4.89 -3.39 -9.85
CA ALA A 152 -3.63 -2.69 -9.54
C ALA A 152 -2.90 -2.11 -10.76
N LYS A 153 -3.64 -1.51 -11.68
CA LYS A 153 -3.08 -0.82 -12.86
C LYS A 153 -2.88 0.67 -12.61
N ILE A 154 -3.79 1.28 -11.87
CA ILE A 154 -3.83 2.73 -11.61
C ILE A 154 -3.79 2.97 -10.10
N LEU A 155 -4.61 2.24 -9.34
CA LEU A 155 -4.73 2.31 -7.90
C LEU A 155 -4.19 1.04 -7.25
N SER A 156 -3.78 1.14 -5.99
CA SER A 156 -3.23 0.03 -5.23
C SER A 156 -3.84 -0.07 -3.84
N VAL A 157 -3.59 -1.18 -3.16
CA VAL A 157 -4.03 -1.42 -1.77
C VAL A 157 -3.24 -0.61 -0.73
N THR A 158 -2.22 0.17 -1.12
CA THR A 158 -1.41 0.97 -0.18
C THR A 158 -2.27 1.91 0.65
N ALA A 159 -1.93 2.12 1.92
CA ALA A 159 -2.65 3.08 2.79
C ALA A 159 -2.33 4.53 2.44
N VAL A 160 -1.14 4.78 1.91
CA VAL A 160 -0.67 6.11 1.53
C VAL A 160 -1.33 6.64 0.24
N ASN A 161 -1.06 7.87 -0.15
CA ASN A 161 -1.63 8.55 -1.34
C ASN A 161 -3.17 8.65 -1.34
N LYS A 162 -3.77 8.73 -0.15
CA LYS A 162 -5.22 8.73 0.04
C LYS A 162 -5.64 9.71 1.14
N LEU A 163 -6.90 10.13 1.08
CA LEU A 163 -7.59 10.86 2.13
C LEU A 163 -8.86 10.10 2.49
N TYR A 164 -9.02 9.80 3.77
CA TYR A 164 -10.09 8.98 4.32
C TYR A 164 -10.97 9.79 5.25
N LYS A 165 -12.26 9.51 5.29
CA LYS A 165 -13.07 9.85 6.46
C LYS A 165 -12.65 8.96 7.63
N LYS A 166 -12.45 9.56 8.81
CA LYS A 166 -12.02 8.85 10.03
C LYS A 166 -13.04 7.78 10.45
N GLU A 167 -14.33 8.00 10.21
CA GLU A 167 -15.40 7.05 10.50
C GLU A 167 -15.18 5.67 9.90
N LEU A 168 -14.48 5.55 8.75
CA LEU A 168 -14.14 4.26 8.14
C LEU A 168 -13.27 3.39 9.05
N PHE A 169 -12.57 4.00 9.99
CA PHE A 169 -11.71 3.30 10.95
C PHE A 169 -12.38 3.01 12.30
N GLU A 170 -13.69 3.26 12.50
CA GLU A 170 -14.35 2.99 13.79
C GLU A 170 -14.25 1.52 14.21
N HIS A 171 -14.41 0.60 13.24
CA HIS A 171 -14.38 -0.85 13.47
C HIS A 171 -13.25 -1.56 12.72
N LEU A 172 -12.44 -0.82 12.00
CA LEU A 172 -11.32 -1.37 11.20
C LEU A 172 -10.00 -0.83 11.74
N ARG A 173 -9.02 -1.72 11.87
CA ARG A 173 -7.64 -1.39 12.28
C ARG A 173 -6.65 -2.17 11.46
N PHE A 174 -5.45 -1.63 11.31
CA PHE A 174 -4.34 -2.37 10.74
C PHE A 174 -3.99 -3.56 11.64
N GLU A 175 -3.85 -4.75 11.07
CA GLU A 175 -3.50 -5.96 11.83
C GLU A 175 -2.04 -5.88 12.32
N ILE A 176 -1.83 -5.97 13.63
CA ILE A 176 -0.51 -5.87 14.26
C ILE A 176 0.30 -7.14 13.96
N GLY A 177 1.60 -6.96 13.66
CA GLY A 177 2.55 -8.05 13.40
C GLY A 177 2.48 -8.66 11.99
N LYS A 178 1.57 -8.20 11.14
CA LYS A 178 1.48 -8.61 9.73
C LYS A 178 2.37 -7.74 8.84
N ILE A 179 2.88 -8.33 7.77
CA ILE A 179 3.39 -7.58 6.62
C ILE A 179 2.31 -7.48 5.55
N ALA A 180 2.41 -6.50 4.66
CA ALA A 180 1.34 -6.17 3.69
C ALA A 180 0.02 -5.82 4.40
N GLU A 181 0.11 -5.15 5.53
CA GLU A 181 -0.99 -4.73 6.41
C GLU A 181 -2.04 -3.91 5.66
N ASP A 182 -1.64 -3.14 4.67
CA ASP A 182 -2.51 -2.36 3.78
C ASP A 182 -3.47 -3.27 3.02
N ALA A 183 -2.98 -4.42 2.55
CA ALA A 183 -3.80 -5.36 1.81
C ALA A 183 -4.87 -6.02 2.69
N PHE A 184 -4.64 -6.15 4.00
CA PHE A 184 -5.63 -6.69 4.93
C PHE A 184 -6.83 -5.75 5.12
N ILE A 185 -6.62 -4.44 5.12
CA ILE A 185 -7.65 -3.49 5.51
C ILE A 185 -8.33 -2.79 4.31
N MET A 186 -7.61 -2.58 3.18
CA MET A 186 -8.07 -1.68 2.12
C MET A 186 -9.40 -2.08 1.49
N ILE A 187 -9.60 -3.37 1.21
CA ILE A 187 -10.86 -3.83 0.59
C ILE A 187 -12.03 -3.68 1.57
N ALA A 188 -11.82 -3.93 2.86
CA ALA A 188 -12.82 -3.70 3.89
C ALA A 188 -13.15 -2.21 4.02
N LEU A 189 -12.16 -1.30 4.01
CA LEU A 189 -12.39 0.15 4.02
C LEU A 189 -13.25 0.59 2.82
N ILE A 190 -12.88 0.16 1.60
CA ILE A 190 -13.64 0.50 0.40
C ILE A 190 -15.07 -0.07 0.46
N HIS A 191 -15.24 -1.28 0.98
CA HIS A 191 -16.55 -1.90 1.15
C HIS A 191 -17.50 -1.07 2.03
N HIS A 192 -16.96 -0.37 3.03
CA HIS A 192 -17.75 0.50 3.92
C HIS A 192 -17.95 1.92 3.36
N CYS A 193 -17.31 2.30 2.25
CA CYS A 193 -17.57 3.57 1.60
C CYS A 193 -18.95 3.58 0.92
N ARG A 194 -19.59 4.73 0.88
CA ARG A 194 -20.74 5.00 0.00
C ARG A 194 -20.28 5.36 -1.40
N LYS A 195 -19.17 6.09 -1.49
CA LYS A 195 -18.56 6.54 -2.73
C LYS A 195 -17.05 6.70 -2.55
N VAL A 196 -16.30 6.38 -3.59
CA VAL A 196 -14.85 6.62 -3.70
C VAL A 196 -14.60 7.55 -4.88
N VAL A 197 -13.70 8.51 -4.73
CA VAL A 197 -13.17 9.29 -5.85
C VAL A 197 -11.70 8.96 -6.05
N ALA A 198 -11.29 8.82 -7.31
CA ALA A 198 -9.92 8.44 -7.63
C ALA A 198 -9.41 9.20 -8.84
N THR A 199 -8.12 9.52 -8.87
CA THR A 199 -7.46 10.11 -10.02
C THR A 199 -6.18 9.35 -10.37
N ASN A 200 -5.81 9.35 -11.67
CA ASN A 200 -4.49 8.88 -12.09
C ASN A 200 -3.40 9.95 -11.93
N GLU A 201 -3.75 11.14 -11.47
CA GLU A 201 -2.77 12.19 -11.19
C GLU A 201 -1.83 11.74 -10.09
N LYS A 202 -0.52 11.76 -10.37
CA LYS A 202 0.49 11.29 -9.45
C LYS A 202 0.94 12.43 -8.54
N LYS A 203 0.74 12.25 -7.23
CA LYS A 203 1.05 13.24 -6.20
C LYS A 203 1.91 12.70 -5.05
N TYR A 204 2.17 11.41 -5.02
CA TYR A 204 2.93 10.74 -3.99
C TYR A 204 4.21 10.16 -4.58
N TYR A 205 5.35 10.30 -3.89
CA TYR A 205 6.65 9.81 -4.31
C TYR A 205 7.08 8.67 -3.40
N TYR A 206 6.88 7.44 -3.88
CA TYR A 206 7.26 6.21 -3.20
C TYR A 206 8.75 5.94 -3.40
N VAL A 207 9.54 6.02 -2.33
CA VAL A 207 11.00 5.89 -2.37
C VAL A 207 11.42 4.45 -2.14
N HIS A 208 11.99 3.84 -3.19
CA HIS A 208 12.58 2.51 -3.09
C HIS A 208 13.98 2.60 -2.48
N ARG A 209 14.16 2.08 -1.26
CA ARG A 209 15.44 2.05 -0.57
C ARG A 209 15.92 0.64 -0.33
N GLU A 210 17.23 0.49 -0.19
CA GLU A 210 17.84 -0.75 0.31
C GLU A 210 17.36 -1.01 1.75
N ASN A 211 17.19 -2.28 2.12
CA ASN A 211 16.71 -2.70 3.44
C ASN A 211 15.25 -2.34 3.78
N SER A 212 14.41 -1.98 2.78
CA SER A 212 12.97 -1.86 2.99
C SER A 212 12.32 -3.25 3.21
N ILE A 213 11.11 -3.27 3.78
CA ILE A 213 10.33 -4.52 3.96
C ILE A 213 10.19 -5.29 2.64
N THR A 214 10.07 -4.57 1.52
CA THR A 214 9.90 -5.14 0.18
C THR A 214 11.18 -5.77 -0.39
N THR A 215 12.36 -5.44 0.13
CA THR A 215 13.67 -5.96 -0.35
C THR A 215 14.27 -7.04 0.55
N GLN A 216 13.64 -7.36 1.69
CA GLN A 216 14.14 -8.36 2.64
C GLN A 216 14.18 -9.77 2.05
N LYS A 217 15.09 -10.63 2.59
CA LYS A 217 15.11 -12.06 2.33
C LYS A 217 13.77 -12.71 2.67
N PHE A 218 13.50 -13.86 2.06
CA PHE A 218 12.26 -14.60 2.31
C PHE A 218 12.13 -14.98 3.80
N SER A 219 10.95 -14.83 4.32
CA SER A 219 10.55 -15.33 5.64
C SER A 219 9.10 -15.83 5.57
N LEU A 220 8.69 -16.65 6.53
CA LEU A 220 7.30 -17.13 6.58
C LEU A 220 6.25 -16.01 6.71
N LYS A 221 6.66 -14.81 7.14
CA LYS A 221 5.79 -13.62 7.15
C LYS A 221 5.23 -13.28 5.76
N PHE A 222 5.94 -13.62 4.67
CA PHE A 222 5.41 -13.39 3.32
C PHE A 222 4.12 -14.17 3.02
N LEU A 223 3.79 -15.20 3.80
CA LEU A 223 2.50 -15.89 3.72
C LEU A 223 1.33 -14.96 4.08
N ASN A 224 1.56 -13.88 4.82
CA ASN A 224 0.55 -12.86 5.10
C ASN A 224 -0.02 -12.23 3.82
N VAL A 225 0.77 -12.16 2.74
CA VAL A 225 0.26 -11.68 1.44
C VAL A 225 -0.85 -12.59 0.91
N ILE A 226 -0.67 -13.91 1.01
CA ILE A 226 -1.72 -14.87 0.61
C ILE A 226 -2.93 -14.72 1.54
N GLU A 227 -2.71 -14.70 2.85
CA GLU A 227 -3.76 -14.55 3.86
C GLU A 227 -4.61 -13.30 3.61
N ALA A 228 -3.99 -12.14 3.37
CA ALA A 228 -4.69 -10.89 3.08
C ALA A 228 -5.58 -11.01 1.83
N TYR A 229 -5.04 -11.61 0.75
CA TYR A 229 -5.85 -11.76 -0.47
C TYR A 229 -6.88 -12.90 -0.40
N GLU A 230 -6.74 -13.87 0.50
CA GLU A 230 -7.80 -14.84 0.84
C GLU A 230 -8.95 -14.14 1.57
N GLN A 231 -8.67 -13.29 2.56
CA GLN A 231 -9.67 -12.46 3.24
C GLN A 231 -10.39 -11.54 2.24
N ASN A 232 -9.65 -10.83 1.40
CA ASN A 232 -10.21 -9.96 0.37
C ASN A 232 -11.10 -10.73 -0.61
N ALA A 233 -10.68 -11.94 -1.02
CA ALA A 233 -11.46 -12.77 -1.91
C ALA A 233 -12.77 -13.25 -1.24
N THR A 234 -12.79 -13.43 0.07
CA THR A 234 -14.00 -13.75 0.83
C THR A 234 -14.97 -12.59 0.82
N ILE A 235 -14.52 -11.38 1.21
CA ILE A 235 -15.33 -10.15 1.17
C ILE A 235 -15.93 -9.93 -0.24
N ILE A 236 -15.10 -10.09 -1.27
CA ILE A 236 -15.53 -9.87 -2.66
C ILE A 236 -16.58 -10.91 -3.08
N ARG A 237 -16.37 -12.20 -2.80
CA ARG A 237 -17.31 -13.26 -3.22
C ARG A 237 -18.66 -13.17 -2.51
N GLU A 238 -18.66 -12.72 -1.26
CA GLU A 238 -19.88 -12.57 -0.46
C GLU A 238 -20.71 -11.35 -0.86
N ASN A 239 -20.04 -10.20 -1.18
CA ASN A 239 -20.72 -8.93 -1.38
C ASN A 239 -20.74 -8.45 -2.86
N TYR A 240 -19.83 -8.97 -3.70
CA TYR A 240 -19.63 -8.55 -5.10
C TYR A 240 -19.33 -9.77 -5.99
N PRO A 241 -20.27 -10.73 -6.11
CA PRO A 241 -20.03 -12.02 -6.79
C PRO A 241 -19.61 -11.86 -8.26
N GLU A 242 -19.98 -10.76 -8.93
CA GLU A 242 -19.56 -10.41 -10.29
C GLU A 242 -18.06 -10.08 -10.39
N LEU A 243 -17.37 -9.82 -9.27
CA LEU A 243 -15.92 -9.61 -9.21
C LEU A 243 -15.15 -10.88 -8.79
N ALA A 244 -15.79 -12.04 -8.74
CA ALA A 244 -15.15 -13.28 -8.29
C ALA A 244 -13.94 -13.68 -9.15
N ASP A 245 -13.94 -13.33 -10.44
CA ASP A 245 -12.80 -13.54 -11.35
C ASP A 245 -11.63 -12.62 -11.03
N VAL A 246 -11.91 -11.36 -10.64
CA VAL A 246 -10.88 -10.37 -10.20
C VAL A 246 -10.24 -10.85 -8.90
N ALA A 247 -11.03 -11.29 -7.93
CA ALA A 247 -10.56 -11.87 -6.68
C ALA A 247 -9.67 -13.10 -6.92
N THR A 248 -10.10 -13.99 -7.82
CA THR A 248 -9.34 -15.19 -8.19
C THR A 248 -8.01 -14.84 -8.87
N MET A 249 -8.02 -13.87 -9.79
CA MET A 249 -6.81 -13.39 -10.45
C MET A 249 -5.81 -12.85 -9.42
N ARG A 250 -6.27 -12.00 -8.49
CA ARG A 250 -5.39 -11.37 -7.50
C ARG A 250 -4.84 -12.38 -6.50
N LEU A 251 -5.64 -13.35 -6.10
CA LEU A 251 -5.19 -14.44 -5.24
C LEU A 251 -4.13 -15.30 -5.96
N ASN A 252 -4.31 -15.64 -7.25
CA ASN A 252 -3.27 -16.31 -8.02
C ASN A 252 -1.97 -15.49 -8.08
N TRP A 253 -2.09 -14.15 -8.22
CA TRP A 253 -0.94 -13.26 -8.16
C TRP A 253 -0.21 -13.34 -6.81
N ALA A 254 -0.93 -13.39 -5.69
CA ALA A 254 -0.35 -13.52 -4.35
C ALA A 254 0.43 -14.83 -4.19
N TYR A 255 -0.11 -15.94 -4.69
CA TYR A 255 0.59 -17.22 -4.69
C TYR A 255 1.86 -17.21 -5.56
N PHE A 256 1.83 -16.56 -6.73
CA PHE A 256 3.04 -16.34 -7.53
C PHE A 256 4.06 -15.48 -6.79
N TYR A 257 3.62 -14.38 -6.19
CA TYR A 257 4.50 -13.46 -5.47
C TYR A 257 5.28 -14.17 -4.35
N VAL A 258 4.61 -14.98 -3.55
CA VAL A 258 5.22 -15.73 -2.45
C VAL A 258 6.12 -16.84 -2.99
N LEU A 259 5.68 -17.59 -4.01
CA LEU A 259 6.48 -18.66 -4.62
C LEU A 259 7.76 -18.12 -5.28
N ASP A 260 7.66 -17.01 -6.00
CA ASP A 260 8.81 -16.41 -6.68
C ASP A 260 9.88 -16.00 -5.66
N ARG A 261 9.51 -15.36 -4.56
CA ARG A 261 10.43 -14.99 -3.48
C ARG A 261 11.06 -16.20 -2.81
N LEU A 262 10.26 -17.22 -2.51
CA LEU A 262 10.73 -18.46 -1.91
C LEU A 262 11.76 -19.17 -2.79
N LEU A 263 11.54 -19.22 -4.12
CA LEU A 263 12.42 -19.91 -5.06
C LEU A 263 13.70 -19.15 -5.41
N VAL A 264 13.67 -17.82 -5.32
CA VAL A 264 14.85 -16.98 -5.58
C VAL A 264 15.77 -16.91 -4.36
N ASP A 265 15.25 -17.08 -3.15
CA ASP A 265 16.08 -17.09 -1.94
C ASP A 265 16.95 -18.35 -1.88
N ALA A 266 18.27 -18.13 -1.82
CA ALA A 266 19.23 -19.23 -1.78
C ALA A 266 19.30 -19.90 -0.39
N ASP A 267 19.03 -19.13 0.66
CA ASP A 267 19.25 -19.51 2.06
C ASP A 267 18.04 -20.24 2.66
N PHE A 268 16.84 -19.96 2.17
CA PHE A 268 15.60 -20.57 2.66
C PHE A 268 15.14 -21.74 1.79
N LYS A 269 14.88 -22.89 2.41
CA LYS A 269 14.41 -24.10 1.72
C LYS A 269 13.28 -24.77 2.52
N ASP A 270 12.09 -24.77 1.96
CA ASP A 270 10.92 -25.48 2.47
C ASP A 270 10.19 -26.16 1.31
N LYS A 271 10.51 -27.42 1.09
CA LYS A 271 9.91 -28.19 0.00
C LYS A 271 8.41 -28.41 0.17
N VAL A 272 7.93 -28.55 1.39
CA VAL A 272 6.51 -28.77 1.67
C VAL A 272 5.71 -27.52 1.30
N LEU A 273 6.20 -26.34 1.69
CA LEU A 273 5.62 -25.07 1.31
C LEU A 273 5.68 -24.85 -0.20
N GLU A 274 6.81 -25.10 -0.83
CA GLU A 274 6.96 -25.01 -2.29
C GLU A 274 5.89 -25.86 -3.01
N ASP A 275 5.78 -27.15 -2.63
CA ASP A 275 4.87 -28.09 -3.26
C ASP A 275 3.39 -27.65 -3.05
N ARG A 276 3.05 -27.10 -1.88
CA ARG A 276 1.72 -26.55 -1.58
C ARG A 276 1.38 -25.36 -2.49
N LEU A 277 2.30 -24.39 -2.62
CA LEU A 277 2.11 -23.21 -3.46
C LEU A 277 1.98 -23.60 -4.95
N ILE A 278 2.84 -24.51 -5.42
CA ILE A 278 2.79 -25.02 -6.80
C ILE A 278 1.48 -25.79 -7.07
N ALA A 279 1.03 -26.63 -6.13
CA ALA A 279 -0.22 -27.36 -6.27
C ALA A 279 -1.43 -26.42 -6.41
N TYR A 280 -1.48 -25.35 -5.60
CA TYR A 280 -2.53 -24.33 -5.73
C TYR A 280 -2.52 -23.69 -7.14
N LEU A 281 -1.38 -23.23 -7.62
CA LEU A 281 -1.27 -22.61 -8.94
C LEU A 281 -1.64 -23.58 -10.07
N LYS A 282 -1.22 -24.86 -10.00
CA LYS A 282 -1.60 -25.88 -10.97
C LYS A 282 -3.10 -26.17 -10.98
N LYS A 283 -3.76 -26.18 -9.82
CA LYS A 283 -5.22 -26.31 -9.72
C LYS A 283 -5.94 -25.16 -10.44
N ASN A 284 -5.34 -23.98 -10.47
CA ASN A 284 -5.88 -22.78 -11.10
C ASN A 284 -5.39 -22.54 -12.54
N THR A 285 -4.83 -23.56 -13.21
CA THR A 285 -4.23 -23.45 -14.56
C THR A 285 -5.13 -22.76 -15.56
N LYS A 286 -6.41 -23.14 -15.64
CA LYS A 286 -7.37 -22.56 -16.58
C LYS A 286 -7.54 -21.05 -16.34
N ASN A 287 -7.73 -20.65 -15.09
CA ASN A 287 -7.91 -19.24 -14.70
C ASN A 287 -6.67 -18.42 -15.04
N ILE A 288 -5.46 -18.95 -14.79
CA ILE A 288 -4.20 -18.26 -15.06
C ILE A 288 -3.97 -18.07 -16.56
N LEU A 289 -4.16 -19.12 -17.37
CA LEU A 289 -3.85 -19.07 -18.79
C LEU A 289 -4.87 -18.26 -19.61
N LEU A 290 -6.15 -18.30 -19.24
CA LEU A 290 -7.21 -17.59 -19.96
C LEU A 290 -7.36 -16.12 -19.52
N ASP A 291 -6.94 -15.76 -18.33
CA ASP A 291 -7.07 -14.40 -17.81
C ASP A 291 -6.12 -13.43 -18.55
N SER A 292 -6.67 -12.43 -19.23
CA SER A 292 -5.92 -11.42 -19.99
C SER A 292 -5.10 -10.47 -19.11
N ARG A 293 -5.38 -10.41 -17.80
CA ARG A 293 -4.66 -9.56 -16.82
C ARG A 293 -3.26 -10.09 -16.50
N PHE A 294 -3.02 -11.40 -16.68
CA PHE A 294 -1.66 -11.94 -16.63
C PHE A 294 -0.91 -11.68 -17.94
N THR A 295 0.32 -11.18 -17.82
CA THR A 295 1.20 -10.91 -18.94
C THR A 295 1.57 -12.21 -19.68
N ARG A 296 1.89 -12.11 -20.98
CA ARG A 296 2.38 -13.24 -21.77
C ARG A 296 3.61 -13.89 -21.12
N ALA A 297 4.54 -13.08 -20.59
CA ALA A 297 5.73 -13.56 -19.90
C ALA A 297 5.37 -14.40 -18.68
N ARG A 298 4.39 -13.94 -17.83
CA ARG A 298 3.93 -14.70 -16.67
C ARG A 298 3.29 -16.04 -17.07
N LYS A 299 2.49 -16.06 -18.12
CA LYS A 299 1.87 -17.30 -18.62
C LYS A 299 2.90 -18.30 -19.13
N VAL A 300 3.92 -17.85 -19.85
CA VAL A 300 5.05 -18.69 -20.32
C VAL A 300 5.84 -19.22 -19.12
N SER A 301 6.17 -18.37 -18.14
CA SER A 301 6.85 -18.82 -16.91
C SER A 301 6.01 -19.87 -16.17
N PHE A 302 4.69 -19.68 -16.08
CA PHE A 302 3.80 -20.64 -15.44
C PHE A 302 3.77 -22.00 -16.16
N LEU A 303 3.75 -22.01 -17.50
CA LEU A 303 3.87 -23.27 -18.26
C LEU A 303 5.19 -23.98 -17.97
N ALA A 304 6.28 -23.22 -17.84
CA ALA A 304 7.57 -23.79 -17.41
C ALA A 304 7.49 -24.38 -15.99
N LEU A 305 6.75 -23.75 -15.05
CA LEU A 305 6.49 -24.29 -13.70
C LEU A 305 5.72 -25.61 -13.76
N CYS A 306 4.74 -25.71 -14.66
CA CYS A 306 3.98 -26.95 -14.85
C CYS A 306 4.86 -28.13 -15.30
N LEU A 307 5.88 -27.84 -16.10
CA LEU A 307 6.83 -28.83 -16.62
C LEU A 307 7.93 -29.15 -15.60
N SER A 308 8.57 -28.14 -15.06
CA SER A 308 9.70 -28.28 -14.14
C SER A 308 9.91 -27.05 -13.26
N ARG A 309 9.93 -27.26 -11.93
CA ARG A 309 10.33 -26.23 -10.96
C ARG A 309 11.70 -25.64 -11.28
N LYS A 310 12.68 -26.48 -11.63
CA LYS A 310 14.05 -26.03 -11.97
C LYS A 310 14.06 -25.07 -13.16
N LEU A 311 13.25 -25.35 -14.18
CA LEU A 311 13.13 -24.48 -15.36
C LEU A 311 12.50 -23.13 -14.96
N TYR A 312 11.44 -23.14 -14.18
CA TYR A 312 10.81 -21.94 -13.67
C TYR A 312 11.77 -21.06 -12.88
N THR A 313 12.49 -21.64 -11.89
CA THR A 313 13.50 -20.91 -11.09
C THR A 313 14.59 -20.28 -11.97
N LYS A 314 15.07 -20.98 -13.01
CA LYS A 314 16.04 -20.40 -13.94
C LYS A 314 15.49 -19.19 -14.70
N ILE A 315 14.21 -19.22 -15.11
CA ILE A 315 13.56 -18.08 -15.77
C ILE A 315 13.46 -16.90 -14.80
N LEU A 316 13.05 -17.12 -13.55
CA LEU A 316 12.96 -16.07 -12.53
C LEU A 316 14.32 -15.41 -12.30
N LEU A 317 15.37 -16.19 -12.06
CA LEU A 317 16.72 -15.67 -11.83
C LEU A 317 17.30 -14.91 -13.03
N ALA A 318 16.87 -15.24 -14.26
CA ALA A 318 17.26 -14.49 -15.45
C ALA A 318 16.52 -13.14 -15.56
N GLN A 319 15.31 -13.04 -15.00
CA GLN A 319 14.52 -11.79 -14.97
C GLN A 319 14.99 -10.82 -13.89
N THR A 320 15.47 -11.31 -12.73
CA THR A 320 15.99 -10.48 -11.63
C THR A 320 17.36 -9.85 -11.91
N LYS A 321 18.08 -10.31 -12.93
CA LYS A 321 19.38 -9.75 -13.36
C LYS A 321 19.27 -8.62 -14.40
N ARG A 322 18.09 -8.29 -14.84
CA ARG A 322 17.79 -7.19 -15.77
C ARG A 322 17.18 -6.00 -15.05
#